data_026f40d4b08fe3b783d5a9f5dac5b5eb
#
_entry.id   026f40d4b08fe3b783d5a9f5dac5b5eb
#
_cell.length_a   1.000
_cell.length_b   1.000
_cell.length_c   1.000
_cell.angle_alpha   90.00
_cell.angle_beta   90.00
_cell.angle_gamma   90.00
#
_symmetry.space_group_name_H-M   'P 1'
#
loop_
_entity.id
_entity.type
_entity.pdbx_description
1 polymer ?
#
loop_
_entity_poly.entity_id
_entity_poly.type
_entity_poly.pdbx_seq_one_letter_code
_entity_poly.pdbx_strand_id
1 'polypeptide(L)'
;MEKVRSQPQEKGFVWANGGYATKHSFGVYGATPPTNGFKHDSPQAQVDALPKREVTPTTEAAGPATIEAYSVMHDRSGKPETIRAAVLLANGSRAWCVSNDTNLGVEMCTTEWVGKPVAIDAAGQLRA
;
A
#
# COMPACT_ATOMS: atom_id res chain seq x y z
N MET A 1 10.01 -23.43 14.07
CA MET A 1 10.53 -23.66 15.43
C MET A 1 11.50 -24.84 15.52
N GLU A 2 11.29 -25.93 14.79
CA GLU A 2 12.18 -27.10 14.78
C GLU A 2 13.62 -26.73 14.36
N LYS A 3 13.80 -25.98 13.29
CA LYS A 3 15.11 -25.50 12.84
C LYS A 3 15.87 -24.72 13.92
N VAL A 4 15.20 -23.84 14.64
CA VAL A 4 15.82 -23.05 15.74
C VAL A 4 16.23 -23.94 16.90
N ARG A 5 15.47 -25.01 17.18
CA ARG A 5 15.82 -25.99 18.24
C ARG A 5 17.03 -26.86 17.87
N SER A 6 17.12 -27.26 16.58
CA SER A 6 18.25 -28.05 16.06
C SER A 6 19.51 -27.22 15.82
N GLN A 7 19.37 -25.91 15.68
CA GLN A 7 20.44 -24.95 15.44
C GLN A 7 20.34 -23.78 16.44
N PRO A 8 20.83 -23.97 17.71
CA PRO A 8 20.61 -22.99 18.78
C PRO A 8 21.17 -21.59 18.55
N GLN A 9 22.10 -21.43 17.61
CA GLN A 9 22.66 -20.13 17.23
C GLN A 9 21.73 -19.32 16.29
N GLU A 10 20.78 -20.00 15.65
CA GLU A 10 19.84 -19.37 14.71
C GLU A 10 18.73 -18.63 15.47
N LYS A 11 18.24 -17.59 14.83
CA LYS A 11 17.05 -16.85 15.27
C LYS A 11 15.92 -17.04 14.29
N GLY A 12 14.72 -17.23 14.79
CA GLY A 12 13.49 -17.24 14.00
C GLY A 12 12.81 -15.87 14.09
N PHE A 13 12.48 -15.29 12.96
CA PHE A 13 11.63 -14.09 12.88
C PHE A 13 10.22 -14.51 12.44
N VAL A 14 9.22 -14.07 13.15
CA VAL A 14 7.81 -14.29 12.81
C VAL A 14 7.13 -12.94 12.66
N TRP A 15 6.50 -12.75 11.53
CA TRP A 15 5.64 -11.60 11.24
C TRP A 15 4.20 -12.08 11.12
N ALA A 16 3.32 -11.49 11.89
CA ALA A 16 1.89 -11.68 11.80
C ALA A 16 1.25 -10.39 11.26
N ASN A 17 0.36 -10.57 10.29
CA ASN A 17 -0.38 -9.50 9.64
C ASN A 17 -1.88 -9.71 9.81
N GLY A 18 -2.62 -8.64 10.06
CA GLY A 18 -4.08 -8.64 10.14
C GLY A 18 -4.66 -7.36 9.53
N GLY A 19 -5.96 -7.39 9.20
CA GLY A 19 -6.69 -6.23 8.72
C GLY A 19 -6.11 -5.63 7.43
N TYR A 20 -5.82 -6.43 6.40
CA TYR A 20 -5.25 -5.98 5.13
C TYR A 20 -3.98 -5.13 5.31
N ALA A 21 -3.00 -5.63 6.04
CA ALA A 21 -1.74 -4.96 6.32
C ALA A 21 -1.85 -3.69 7.20
N THR A 22 -2.91 -3.55 7.98
CA THR A 22 -3.05 -2.42 8.91
C THR A 22 -2.63 -2.74 10.33
N LYS A 23 -2.48 -4.03 10.67
CA LYS A 23 -2.06 -4.51 11.99
C LYS A 23 -0.89 -5.45 11.84
N HIS A 24 0.18 -5.18 12.54
CA HIS A 24 1.39 -6.00 12.50
C HIS A 24 1.83 -6.40 13.89
N SER A 25 2.35 -7.63 14.00
CA SER A 25 3.03 -8.10 15.19
C SER A 25 4.29 -8.84 14.75
N PHE A 26 5.37 -8.63 15.48
CA PHE A 26 6.66 -9.20 15.17
C PHE A 26 7.17 -9.99 16.39
N GLY A 27 7.75 -11.15 16.15
CA GLY A 27 8.37 -11.95 17.18
C GLY A 27 9.74 -12.46 16.75
N VAL A 28 10.72 -12.36 17.63
CA VAL A 28 12.03 -12.98 17.45
C VAL A 28 12.16 -14.11 18.46
N TYR A 29 12.48 -15.30 17.98
CA TYR A 29 12.57 -16.51 18.76
C TYR A 29 13.98 -17.11 18.63
N GLY A 30 14.49 -17.62 19.73
CA GLY A 30 15.77 -18.34 19.81
C GLY A 30 15.65 -19.55 20.70
N ALA A 31 16.61 -20.49 20.62
CA ALA A 31 16.70 -21.64 21.51
C ALA A 31 17.35 -21.28 22.87
N THR A 32 18.07 -20.16 22.92
CA THR A 32 18.70 -19.65 24.15
C THR A 32 17.96 -18.43 24.66
N PRO A 33 17.80 -18.27 25.98
CA PRO A 33 17.22 -17.05 26.55
C PRO A 33 17.99 -15.80 26.11
N PRO A 34 17.31 -14.67 25.83
CA PRO A 34 17.99 -13.42 25.52
C PRO A 34 18.75 -12.89 26.73
N THR A 35 19.94 -12.33 26.51
CA THR A 35 20.86 -11.86 27.58
C THR A 35 20.19 -10.85 28.52
N ASN A 36 19.29 -10.01 28.00
CA ASN A 36 18.60 -8.99 28.79
C ASN A 36 17.14 -9.35 29.11
N GLY A 37 16.79 -10.65 29.10
CA GLY A 37 15.44 -11.14 29.33
C GLY A 37 14.47 -10.84 28.17
N PHE A 38 13.22 -11.25 28.34
CA PHE A 38 12.16 -10.97 27.39
C PHE A 38 11.87 -9.47 27.34
N LYS A 39 11.76 -8.93 26.13
CA LYS A 39 11.35 -7.56 25.88
C LYS A 39 10.08 -7.54 25.06
N HIS A 40 9.17 -6.69 25.44
CA HIS A 40 7.99 -6.33 24.68
C HIS A 40 7.99 -4.81 24.49
N ASP A 41 7.70 -4.38 23.29
CA ASP A 41 7.55 -2.97 22.94
C ASP A 41 6.38 -2.80 22.00
N SER A 42 5.74 -1.64 22.07
CA SER A 42 4.70 -1.21 21.14
C SER A 42 5.11 0.13 20.53
N PRO A 43 5.67 0.12 19.29
CA PRO A 43 6.14 1.35 18.65
C PRO A 43 5.00 2.22 18.09
N GLN A 44 3.75 1.97 18.46
CA GLN A 44 2.59 2.65 17.89
C GLN A 44 2.68 4.18 17.97
N ALA A 45 3.11 4.71 19.11
CA ALA A 45 3.28 6.16 19.27
C ALA A 45 4.34 6.75 18.32
N GLN A 46 5.41 6.00 18.05
CA GLN A 46 6.44 6.40 17.09
C GLN A 46 5.90 6.37 15.66
N VAL A 47 5.13 5.34 15.31
CA VAL A 47 4.46 5.23 14.01
C VAL A 47 3.45 6.35 13.82
N ASP A 48 2.68 6.67 14.85
CA ASP A 48 1.67 7.75 14.80
C ASP A 48 2.30 9.14 14.63
N ALA A 49 3.53 9.33 15.10
CA ALA A 49 4.30 10.56 14.95
C ALA A 49 4.96 10.72 13.57
N LEU A 50 4.99 9.67 12.73
CA LEU A 50 5.53 9.78 11.38
C LEU A 50 4.71 10.77 10.54
N PRO A 51 5.35 11.52 9.64
CA PRO A 51 4.65 12.40 8.72
C PRO A 51 3.57 11.64 7.94
N LYS A 52 2.34 12.12 7.99
CA LYS A 52 1.21 11.57 7.25
C LYS A 52 0.89 12.48 6.07
N ARG A 53 0.60 11.88 4.93
CA ARG A 53 0.11 12.63 3.79
C ARG A 53 -1.37 12.93 3.98
N GLU A 54 -1.75 14.18 3.75
CA GLU A 54 -3.17 14.56 3.73
C GLU A 54 -3.91 13.83 2.61
N VAL A 55 -5.16 13.50 2.85
CA VAL A 55 -6.04 12.87 1.87
C VAL A 55 -7.18 13.83 1.57
N THR A 56 -7.29 14.20 0.29
CA THR A 56 -8.40 14.99 -0.22
C THR A 56 -9.54 14.03 -0.62
N PRO A 57 -10.78 14.28 -0.17
CA PRO A 57 -11.93 13.48 -0.62
C PRO A 57 -12.06 13.52 -2.15
N THR A 58 -12.44 12.40 -2.75
CA THR A 58 -12.58 12.29 -4.23
C THR A 58 -13.50 13.34 -4.82
N THR A 59 -14.55 13.73 -4.08
CA THR A 59 -15.51 14.76 -4.47
C THR A 59 -14.93 16.19 -4.54
N GLU A 60 -13.73 16.39 -3.99
CA GLU A 60 -13.02 17.68 -3.91
C GLU A 60 -11.71 17.66 -4.69
N ALA A 61 -11.37 16.53 -5.31
CA ALA A 61 -10.06 16.25 -5.87
C ALA A 61 -9.95 16.56 -7.37
N ALA A 62 -10.94 17.21 -7.99
CA ALA A 62 -10.93 17.49 -9.42
C ALA A 62 -9.74 18.35 -9.83
N GLY A 63 -9.12 18.03 -10.96
CA GLY A 63 -7.99 18.76 -11.52
C GLY A 63 -6.80 17.90 -11.91
N PRO A 64 -5.66 18.55 -12.25
CA PRO A 64 -4.43 17.85 -12.61
C PRO A 64 -3.83 17.12 -11.42
N ALA A 65 -3.30 15.94 -11.68
CA ALA A 65 -2.70 15.05 -10.68
C ALA A 65 -1.58 14.20 -11.30
N THR A 66 -0.85 13.49 -10.46
CA THR A 66 0.19 12.54 -10.88
C THR A 66 -0.10 11.19 -10.24
N ILE A 67 -0.01 10.10 -11.00
CA ILE A 67 -0.21 8.76 -10.46
C ILE A 67 0.89 8.42 -9.44
N GLU A 68 0.51 8.07 -8.23
CA GLU A 68 1.40 7.59 -7.17
C GLU A 68 1.42 6.06 -7.10
N ALA A 69 0.26 5.45 -7.28
CA ALA A 69 0.10 3.99 -7.35
C ALA A 69 -1.21 3.65 -8.07
N TYR A 70 -1.27 2.49 -8.67
CA TYR A 70 -2.50 2.03 -9.30
C TYR A 70 -2.62 0.50 -9.28
N SER A 71 -3.83 0.04 -9.52
CA SER A 71 -4.16 -1.36 -9.76
C SER A 71 -5.22 -1.46 -10.84
N VAL A 72 -5.03 -2.37 -11.77
CA VAL A 72 -6.02 -2.69 -12.80
C VAL A 72 -6.75 -3.95 -12.38
N MET A 73 -8.03 -3.81 -12.08
CA MET A 73 -8.91 -4.93 -11.77
C MET A 73 -9.35 -5.59 -13.07
N HIS A 74 -9.41 -6.91 -13.07
CA HIS A 74 -9.82 -7.69 -14.23
C HIS A 74 -11.14 -8.41 -13.94
N ASP A 75 -11.93 -8.59 -14.98
CA ASP A 75 -13.12 -9.41 -14.93
C ASP A 75 -12.77 -10.91 -14.85
N ARG A 76 -13.79 -11.76 -14.77
CA ARG A 76 -13.60 -13.23 -14.71
C ARG A 76 -12.99 -13.83 -15.98
N SER A 77 -13.02 -13.12 -17.10
CA SER A 77 -12.40 -13.53 -18.37
C SER A 77 -10.95 -13.07 -18.49
N GLY A 78 -10.44 -12.32 -17.50
CA GLY A 78 -9.09 -11.77 -17.48
C GLY A 78 -8.93 -10.46 -18.26
N LYS A 79 -10.03 -9.76 -18.58
CA LYS A 79 -9.99 -8.46 -19.26
C LYS A 79 -9.97 -7.33 -18.23
N PRO A 80 -9.21 -6.24 -18.47
CA PRO A 80 -9.28 -5.04 -17.65
C PRO A 80 -10.72 -4.51 -17.53
N GLU A 81 -11.16 -4.23 -16.32
CA GLU A 81 -12.51 -3.79 -16.01
C GLU A 81 -12.52 -2.42 -15.31
N THR A 82 -11.69 -2.27 -14.28
CA THR A 82 -11.67 -1.06 -13.46
C THR A 82 -10.25 -0.73 -13.05
N ILE A 83 -9.85 0.51 -13.23
CA ILE A 83 -8.60 1.06 -12.69
C ILE A 83 -8.92 1.72 -11.35
N ARG A 84 -8.12 1.45 -10.33
CA ARG A 84 -8.11 2.16 -9.05
C ARG A 84 -6.76 2.79 -8.86
N ALA A 85 -6.71 4.10 -8.67
CA ALA A 85 -5.45 4.80 -8.54
C ALA A 85 -5.43 5.70 -7.30
N ALA A 86 -4.26 5.77 -6.68
CA ALA A 86 -3.88 6.82 -5.77
C ALA A 86 -3.11 7.87 -6.58
N VAL A 87 -3.47 9.11 -6.46
CA VAL A 87 -2.84 10.21 -7.18
C VAL A 87 -2.43 11.32 -6.23
N LEU A 88 -1.41 12.07 -6.62
CA LEU A 88 -0.95 13.27 -5.95
C LEU A 88 -1.50 14.49 -6.65
N LEU A 89 -2.22 15.33 -5.91
CA LEU A 89 -2.70 16.61 -6.37
C LEU A 89 -1.57 17.66 -6.35
N ALA A 90 -1.77 18.79 -7.01
CA ALA A 90 -0.79 19.87 -7.08
C ALA A 90 -0.36 20.42 -5.70
N ASN A 91 -1.22 20.34 -4.69
CA ASN A 91 -0.92 20.73 -3.31
C ASN A 91 -0.18 19.63 -2.50
N GLY A 92 0.15 18.49 -3.14
CA GLY A 92 0.84 17.37 -2.50
C GLY A 92 -0.05 16.43 -1.70
N SER A 93 -1.36 16.70 -1.57
CA SER A 93 -2.28 15.76 -0.94
C SER A 93 -2.57 14.57 -1.85
N ARG A 94 -3.02 13.46 -1.27
CA ARG A 94 -3.43 12.25 -2.00
C ARG A 94 -4.92 12.25 -2.24
N ALA A 95 -5.34 11.81 -3.42
CA ALA A 95 -6.72 11.46 -3.68
C ALA A 95 -6.81 10.04 -4.26
N TRP A 96 -7.98 9.44 -4.12
CA TRP A 96 -8.32 8.17 -4.76
C TRP A 96 -9.24 8.46 -5.94
N CYS A 97 -8.98 7.79 -7.05
CA CYS A 97 -9.83 7.91 -8.23
C CYS A 97 -10.00 6.55 -8.91
N VAL A 98 -11.00 6.49 -9.76
CA VAL A 98 -11.41 5.27 -10.48
C VAL A 98 -11.54 5.61 -11.96
N SER A 99 -11.28 4.64 -12.83
CA SER A 99 -11.67 4.70 -14.25
C SER A 99 -12.17 3.33 -14.70
N ASN A 100 -13.20 3.34 -15.54
CA ASN A 100 -13.69 2.15 -16.22
C ASN A 100 -13.30 2.17 -17.71
N ASP A 101 -12.32 2.97 -18.08
CA ASP A 101 -11.74 2.95 -19.43
C ASP A 101 -10.90 1.70 -19.62
N THR A 102 -11.45 0.74 -20.33
CA THR A 102 -10.79 -0.55 -20.60
C THR A 102 -9.57 -0.42 -21.49
N ASN A 103 -9.50 0.57 -22.37
CA ASN A 103 -8.34 0.80 -23.23
C ASN A 103 -7.17 1.34 -22.40
N LEU A 104 -7.45 2.31 -21.55
CA LEU A 104 -6.46 2.79 -20.56
C LEU A 104 -6.02 1.65 -19.66
N GLY A 105 -6.94 0.78 -19.22
CA GLY A 105 -6.63 -0.40 -18.41
C GLY A 105 -5.66 -1.35 -19.11
N VAL A 106 -5.84 -1.62 -20.40
CA VAL A 106 -4.91 -2.44 -21.20
C VAL A 106 -3.54 -1.78 -21.28
N GLU A 107 -3.49 -0.48 -21.52
CA GLU A 107 -2.23 0.27 -21.58
C GLU A 107 -1.49 0.23 -20.24
N MET A 108 -2.19 0.43 -19.12
CA MET A 108 -1.63 0.39 -17.78
C MET A 108 -1.12 -1.00 -17.36
N CYS A 109 -1.60 -2.06 -18.00
CA CYS A 109 -1.07 -3.42 -17.80
C CYS A 109 0.26 -3.68 -18.52
N THR A 110 0.59 -2.87 -19.53
CA THR A 110 1.77 -3.07 -20.40
C THR A 110 2.82 -1.98 -20.27
N THR A 111 2.43 -0.82 -19.74
CA THR A 111 3.29 0.36 -19.59
C THR A 111 3.20 0.88 -18.16
N GLU A 112 4.34 1.27 -17.57
CA GLU A 112 4.37 1.89 -16.24
C GLU A 112 3.73 3.28 -16.26
N TRP A 113 2.83 3.52 -15.31
CA TRP A 113 2.10 4.78 -15.18
C TRP A 113 2.40 5.55 -13.90
N VAL A 114 3.12 4.99 -12.93
CA VAL A 114 3.57 5.75 -11.76
C VAL A 114 4.42 6.94 -12.20
N GLY A 115 4.12 8.12 -11.69
CA GLY A 115 4.77 9.36 -12.03
C GLY A 115 4.21 10.07 -13.29
N LYS A 116 3.28 9.45 -14.04
CA LYS A 116 2.67 10.11 -15.20
C LYS A 116 1.59 11.11 -14.80
N PRO A 117 1.48 12.24 -15.55
CA PRO A 117 0.43 13.22 -15.34
C PRO A 117 -0.92 12.66 -15.80
N VAL A 118 -1.95 12.97 -15.03
CA VAL A 118 -3.35 12.61 -15.29
C VAL A 118 -4.25 13.74 -14.79
N ALA A 119 -5.56 13.60 -14.96
CA ALA A 119 -6.55 14.49 -14.35
C ALA A 119 -7.61 13.68 -13.62
N ILE A 120 -8.24 14.29 -12.63
CA ILE A 120 -9.48 13.81 -12.01
C ILE A 120 -10.60 14.74 -12.46
N ASP A 121 -11.68 14.19 -12.99
CA ASP A 121 -12.86 14.99 -13.32
C ASP A 121 -13.73 15.26 -12.09
N ALA A 122 -14.75 16.09 -12.24
CA ALA A 122 -15.67 16.46 -11.16
C ALA A 122 -16.46 15.27 -10.57
N ALA A 123 -16.50 14.15 -11.27
CA ALA A 123 -17.12 12.90 -10.79
C ALA A 123 -16.11 11.96 -10.10
N GLY A 124 -14.86 12.40 -9.92
CA GLY A 124 -13.80 11.57 -9.31
C GLY A 124 -13.22 10.51 -10.25
N GLN A 125 -13.48 10.65 -11.56
CA GLN A 125 -12.95 9.69 -12.54
C GLN A 125 -11.55 10.10 -12.99
N LEU A 126 -10.67 9.10 -13.09
CA LEU A 126 -9.35 9.25 -13.67
C LEU A 126 -9.46 9.48 -15.19
N ARG A 127 -8.77 10.49 -15.68
CA ARG A 127 -8.61 10.83 -17.10
C ARG A 127 -7.12 10.88 -17.44
N ALA A 128 -6.73 10.20 -18.48
CA ALA A 128 -5.37 10.21 -19.02
C ALA A 128 -5.26 11.13 -20.23
#